data_80d805b2231b6ba876de28fea3427a61
#
_entry.id   80d805b2231b6ba876de28fea3427a61
#
_cell.length_a   1.000
_cell.length_b   1.000
_cell.length_c   1.000
_cell.angle_alpha   90.00
_cell.angle_beta   90.00
_cell.angle_gamma   90.00
#
_symmetry.space_group_name_H-M   'P 1'
#
loop_
_entity.id
_entity.type
_entity.pdbx_description
1 polymer ?
#
loop_
_entity_poly.entity_id
_entity_poly.type
_entity_poly.pdbx_seq_one_letter_code
_entity_poly.pdbx_strand_id
1 'polypeptide(L)'
;AGHAPLQAGMYMTEAYKLRPPMERTDDHKLDNQGWVGRPAAAVCVNCADSINFDHCTFRHLASTAVDYCDYVHGGKVDHCFIRDVGGTAILAGSFGTESLEAHLPYNPSDARIVCQGLRITDNTISDATNEDWGCVGIGAGYVRNVLISGNDISDVSYTGISIGWGWNRQPCAMANNLISHNLIHHYARHMYDVAGIYTLGSQPGTVIEDNEVRDIYHPGYVHDPEHWFYLYTDEGSSHITIRHNRTPTEKYLKNANGPGNVWLNNGNIPLPDRMVSGESSQHK
;
A
#
# COMPACT_ATOMS: atom_id res chain seq x y z
N ALA A 1 7.61 -17.56 -16.79
CA ALA A 1 6.72 -17.22 -15.67
C ALA A 1 5.38 -16.84 -16.27
N GLY A 2 4.30 -17.44 -15.79
CA GLY A 2 2.96 -17.10 -16.27
C GLY A 2 2.58 -15.71 -15.78
N HIS A 3 1.99 -14.93 -16.64
CA HIS A 3 1.37 -13.67 -16.29
C HIS A 3 0.12 -13.94 -15.45
N ALA A 4 -0.03 -13.26 -14.33
CA ALA A 4 -1.26 -13.33 -13.55
C ALA A 4 -2.39 -12.66 -14.36
N PRO A 5 -3.57 -13.27 -14.46
CA PRO A 5 -4.69 -12.61 -15.12
C PRO A 5 -5.01 -11.31 -14.37
N LEU A 6 -5.44 -10.28 -15.09
CA LEU A 6 -5.83 -9.00 -14.50
C LEU A 6 -6.84 -9.16 -13.35
N GLN A 7 -7.71 -10.16 -13.44
CA GLN A 7 -8.68 -10.49 -12.40
C GLN A 7 -8.06 -10.96 -11.08
N ALA A 8 -6.79 -11.34 -11.08
CA ALA A 8 -6.08 -11.76 -9.88
C ALA A 8 -5.32 -10.61 -9.19
N GLY A 9 -5.43 -9.40 -9.70
CA GLY A 9 -4.85 -8.22 -9.08
C GLY A 9 -5.60 -7.77 -7.83
N MET A 10 -4.95 -6.98 -7.01
CA MET A 10 -5.59 -6.25 -5.93
C MET A 10 -6.03 -4.88 -6.46
N TYR A 11 -7.33 -4.64 -6.49
CA TYR A 11 -7.90 -3.41 -7.01
C TYR A 11 -8.52 -2.60 -5.88
N MET A 12 -8.15 -1.34 -5.83
CA MET A 12 -8.55 -0.41 -4.79
C MET A 12 -9.72 0.50 -5.19
N THR A 13 -10.19 0.41 -6.44
CA THR A 13 -11.22 1.30 -6.94
C THR A 13 -12.40 0.57 -7.55
N GLU A 14 -13.53 1.26 -7.62
CA GLU A 14 -14.73 0.80 -8.32
C GLU A 14 -14.56 0.70 -9.84
N ALA A 15 -13.51 1.27 -10.40
CA ALA A 15 -13.29 1.34 -11.84
C ALA A 15 -13.04 -0.02 -12.47
N TYR A 16 -12.59 -0.98 -11.69
CA TYR A 16 -12.22 -2.31 -12.17
C TYR A 16 -13.20 -3.36 -11.72
N LYS A 17 -14.13 -3.68 -12.58
CA LYS A 17 -15.10 -4.76 -12.40
C LYS A 17 -14.50 -6.14 -12.68
N LEU A 18 -13.33 -6.40 -12.15
CA LEU A 18 -12.63 -7.65 -12.40
C LEU A 18 -12.95 -8.72 -11.36
N ARG A 19 -13.84 -8.40 -10.45
CA ARG A 19 -14.37 -9.37 -9.50
C ARG A 19 -15.18 -10.41 -10.26
N PRO A 20 -14.98 -11.72 -10.00
CA PRO A 20 -15.87 -12.74 -10.53
C PRO A 20 -17.31 -12.35 -10.24
N PRO A 21 -18.26 -12.64 -11.13
CA PRO A 21 -19.65 -12.31 -10.89
C PRO A 21 -20.09 -12.98 -9.61
N MET A 22 -20.18 -12.21 -8.54
CA MET A 22 -20.82 -12.63 -7.32
C MET A 22 -22.33 -12.54 -7.54
N GLU A 23 -23.08 -13.50 -7.03
CA GLU A 23 -24.51 -13.38 -6.96
C GLU A 23 -24.85 -12.09 -6.22
N ARG A 24 -25.62 -11.22 -6.84
CA ARG A 24 -26.09 -10.00 -6.23
C ARG A 24 -27.00 -10.36 -5.08
N THR A 25 -26.64 -9.94 -3.90
CA THR A 25 -27.51 -10.05 -2.73
C THR A 25 -28.50 -8.90 -2.60
N ASP A 26 -28.30 -7.82 -3.37
CA ASP A 26 -29.24 -6.72 -3.49
C ASP A 26 -29.29 -6.15 -4.91
N ASP A 27 -30.38 -5.50 -5.24
CA ASP A 27 -30.68 -4.99 -6.60
C ASP A 27 -29.86 -3.79 -7.03
N HIS A 28 -28.98 -3.22 -6.18
CA HIS A 28 -28.51 -1.87 -6.39
C HIS A 28 -27.02 -1.68 -6.39
N LYS A 29 -26.23 -2.64 -5.96
CA LYS A 29 -24.79 -2.42 -5.84
C LYS A 29 -24.03 -3.45 -6.64
N LEU A 30 -23.38 -2.97 -7.67
CA LEU A 30 -22.15 -3.60 -8.09
C LEU A 30 -21.18 -3.32 -6.94
N ASP A 31 -20.96 -4.30 -6.12
CA ASP A 31 -19.85 -4.25 -5.20
C ASP A 31 -18.58 -4.43 -6.03
N ASN A 32 -18.07 -3.30 -6.47
CA ASN A 32 -16.90 -3.22 -7.33
C ASN A 32 -15.64 -2.95 -6.54
N GLN A 33 -15.80 -2.77 -5.24
CA GLN A 33 -14.71 -2.32 -4.40
C GLN A 33 -13.87 -3.50 -3.97
N GLY A 34 -12.62 -3.27 -3.95
CA GLY A 34 -11.67 -4.06 -3.28
C GLY A 34 -11.15 -5.24 -4.04
N TRP A 35 -11.12 -6.30 -3.38
CA TRP A 35 -10.38 -7.49 -3.70
C TRP A 35 -10.98 -8.30 -4.84
N VAL A 36 -10.20 -8.58 -5.84
CA VAL A 36 -10.56 -9.47 -6.93
C VAL A 36 -9.88 -10.82 -6.81
N GLY A 37 -8.66 -10.81 -6.37
CA GLY A 37 -7.85 -11.99 -6.14
C GLY A 37 -6.43 -11.58 -5.75
N ARG A 38 -5.72 -12.45 -5.04
CA ARG A 38 -4.33 -12.19 -4.68
C ARG A 38 -3.45 -12.51 -5.88
N PRO A 39 -2.63 -11.56 -6.38
CA PRO A 39 -1.75 -11.84 -7.51
C PRO A 39 -0.70 -12.87 -7.13
N ALA A 40 -0.31 -13.71 -8.09
CA ALA A 40 0.79 -14.64 -7.89
C ALA A 40 2.09 -13.88 -7.67
N ALA A 41 2.90 -14.30 -6.70
CA ALA A 41 4.20 -13.70 -6.42
C ALA A 41 5.36 -14.57 -6.90
N ALA A 42 6.46 -13.93 -7.30
CA ALA A 42 7.69 -14.65 -7.59
C ALA A 42 8.26 -15.33 -6.34
N VAL A 43 8.10 -14.69 -5.19
CA VAL A 43 8.43 -15.25 -3.89
C VAL A 43 7.23 -15.09 -2.96
N CYS A 44 6.68 -16.21 -2.50
CA CYS A 44 5.61 -16.25 -1.52
C CYS A 44 6.14 -16.82 -0.20
N VAL A 45 6.03 -16.05 0.88
CA VAL A 45 6.41 -16.43 2.24
C VAL A 45 5.14 -16.72 3.02
N ASN A 46 4.97 -17.92 3.49
CA ASN A 46 3.79 -18.34 4.24
C ASN A 46 4.21 -19.28 5.38
N CYS A 47 3.56 -19.17 6.54
CA CYS A 47 3.85 -19.98 7.71
C CYS A 47 5.35 -20.01 8.07
N ALA A 48 5.96 -18.83 8.19
CA ALA A 48 7.41 -18.72 8.40
C ALA A 48 7.76 -17.56 9.32
N ASP A 49 8.86 -17.73 10.05
CA ASP A 49 9.39 -16.70 10.93
C ASP A 49 10.71 -16.15 10.39
N SER A 50 10.86 -14.82 10.43
CA SER A 50 12.13 -14.13 10.19
C SER A 50 12.78 -14.38 8.83
N ILE A 51 11.99 -14.49 7.77
CA ILE A 51 12.51 -14.60 6.40
C ILE A 51 12.95 -13.22 5.91
N ASN A 52 14.21 -13.13 5.49
CA ASN A 52 14.82 -11.86 5.13
C ASN A 52 15.31 -11.86 3.68
N PHE A 53 15.03 -10.75 2.99
CA PHE A 53 15.64 -10.38 1.72
C PHE A 53 16.45 -9.12 1.98
N ASP A 54 17.75 -9.19 1.79
CA ASP A 54 18.71 -8.13 2.08
C ASP A 54 19.60 -7.89 0.87
N HIS A 55 19.63 -6.66 0.35
CA HIS A 55 20.39 -6.31 -0.85
C HIS A 55 20.06 -7.18 -2.07
N CYS A 56 18.83 -7.67 -2.17
CA CYS A 56 18.38 -8.49 -3.30
C CYS A 56 17.89 -7.63 -4.46
N THR A 57 17.93 -8.19 -5.67
CA THR A 57 17.36 -7.58 -6.87
C THR A 57 16.21 -8.43 -7.39
N PHE A 58 15.04 -7.83 -7.53
CA PHE A 58 13.84 -8.41 -8.14
C PHE A 58 13.51 -7.62 -9.41
N ARG A 59 13.52 -8.26 -10.56
CA ARG A 59 13.25 -7.57 -11.82
C ARG A 59 12.69 -8.50 -12.90
N HIS A 60 12.04 -7.90 -13.89
CA HIS A 60 11.47 -8.62 -15.03
C HIS A 60 10.47 -9.68 -14.58
N LEU A 61 9.57 -9.30 -13.68
CA LEU A 61 8.56 -10.20 -13.12
C LEU A 61 7.18 -9.83 -13.67
N ALA A 62 6.45 -10.82 -14.13
CA ALA A 62 5.13 -10.63 -14.73
C ALA A 62 4.02 -10.31 -13.72
N SER A 63 4.28 -10.45 -12.41
CA SER A 63 3.33 -10.18 -11.35
C SER A 63 4.08 -9.70 -10.08
N THR A 64 3.52 -9.93 -8.88
CA THR A 64 4.10 -9.49 -7.60
C THR A 64 5.53 -10.03 -7.38
N ALA A 65 6.42 -9.21 -6.84
CA ALA A 65 7.78 -9.67 -6.57
C ALA A 65 7.87 -10.50 -5.29
N VAL A 66 7.47 -9.91 -4.15
CA VAL A 66 7.54 -10.58 -2.83
C VAL A 66 6.20 -10.47 -2.15
N ASP A 67 5.72 -11.56 -1.57
CA ASP A 67 4.46 -11.63 -0.85
C ASP A 67 4.63 -12.35 0.48
N TYR A 68 4.44 -11.61 1.58
CA TYR A 68 4.38 -12.16 2.95
C TYR A 68 2.92 -12.42 3.33
N CYS A 69 2.53 -13.68 3.30
CA CYS A 69 1.15 -14.12 3.51
C CYS A 69 0.79 -14.31 5.00
N ASP A 70 -0.03 -15.31 5.27
CA ASP A 70 -0.50 -15.64 6.62
C ASP A 70 0.57 -16.37 7.46
N TYR A 71 0.44 -16.27 8.77
CA TYR A 71 1.36 -16.87 9.75
C TYR A 71 2.82 -16.48 9.55
N VAL A 72 3.07 -15.24 9.13
CA VAL A 72 4.44 -14.71 9.01
C VAL A 72 4.73 -13.78 10.16
N HIS A 73 5.78 -14.06 10.91
CA HIS A 73 6.19 -13.27 12.05
C HIS A 73 7.64 -12.84 11.93
N GLY A 74 7.86 -11.53 11.91
CA GLY A 74 9.17 -10.95 11.66
C GLY A 74 9.61 -11.11 10.20
N GLY A 75 10.84 -10.72 9.94
CA GLY A 75 11.42 -10.72 8.60
C GLY A 75 11.62 -9.32 8.05
N LYS A 76 12.34 -9.24 6.94
CA LYS A 76 12.63 -7.96 6.30
C LYS A 76 12.77 -8.06 4.80
N VAL A 77 12.42 -6.98 4.13
CA VAL A 77 12.89 -6.62 2.78
C VAL A 77 13.66 -5.33 2.94
N ASP A 78 14.97 -5.39 2.79
CA ASP A 78 15.89 -4.34 3.22
C ASP A 78 16.95 -4.06 2.15
N HIS A 79 17.14 -2.79 1.78
CA HIS A 79 18.09 -2.38 0.75
C HIS A 79 17.94 -3.16 -0.57
N CYS A 80 16.72 -3.58 -0.92
CA CYS A 80 16.46 -4.30 -2.14
C CYS A 80 16.16 -3.34 -3.31
N PHE A 81 16.47 -3.78 -4.51
CA PHE A 81 16.12 -3.11 -5.75
C PHE A 81 15.03 -3.89 -6.48
N ILE A 82 13.85 -3.28 -6.65
CA ILE A 82 12.68 -3.92 -7.26
C ILE A 82 12.24 -3.07 -8.45
N ARG A 83 12.29 -3.66 -9.65
CA ARG A 83 12.00 -2.93 -10.88
C ARG A 83 11.43 -3.83 -11.97
N ASP A 84 10.61 -3.24 -12.85
CA ASP A 84 9.98 -3.94 -13.98
C ASP A 84 9.17 -5.14 -13.46
N VAL A 85 8.14 -4.81 -12.70
CA VAL A 85 7.25 -5.76 -12.01
C VAL A 85 5.82 -5.53 -12.46
N GLY A 86 5.15 -6.57 -12.94
CA GLY A 86 3.79 -6.50 -13.48
C GLY A 86 2.72 -6.22 -12.43
N GLY A 87 2.92 -6.69 -11.19
CA GLY A 87 2.02 -6.49 -10.06
C GLY A 87 2.63 -5.64 -8.95
N THR A 88 2.16 -5.82 -7.73
CA THR A 88 2.68 -5.12 -6.54
C THR A 88 4.12 -5.51 -6.26
N ALA A 89 4.99 -4.54 -5.95
CA ALA A 89 6.37 -4.87 -5.64
C ALA A 89 6.48 -5.70 -4.36
N ILE A 90 5.84 -5.26 -3.26
CA ILE A 90 5.83 -5.97 -1.98
C ILE A 90 4.41 -6.02 -1.45
N LEU A 91 3.89 -7.23 -1.23
CA LEU A 91 2.64 -7.49 -0.53
C LEU A 91 2.91 -8.03 0.88
N ALA A 92 2.07 -7.67 1.83
CA ALA A 92 2.12 -8.18 3.19
C ALA A 92 0.73 -8.35 3.80
N GLY A 93 0.53 -9.42 4.55
CA GLY A 93 -0.68 -9.69 5.31
C GLY A 93 -1.86 -10.18 4.47
N SER A 94 -2.95 -10.42 5.15
CA SER A 94 -4.22 -10.85 4.53
C SER A 94 -5.00 -9.66 4.00
N PHE A 95 -5.72 -9.87 2.91
CA PHE A 95 -6.74 -8.95 2.40
C PHE A 95 -8.15 -9.55 2.55
N GLY A 96 -8.30 -10.47 3.48
CA GLY A 96 -9.47 -11.31 3.62
C GLY A 96 -9.40 -12.55 2.72
N THR A 97 -10.46 -13.28 2.63
CA THR A 97 -10.60 -14.38 1.67
C THR A 97 -11.36 -13.91 0.43
N GLU A 98 -11.20 -14.56 -0.71
CA GLU A 98 -11.92 -14.21 -1.94
C GLU A 98 -13.45 -14.20 -1.77
N SER A 99 -13.95 -14.92 -0.79
CA SER A 99 -15.38 -14.95 -0.43
C SER A 99 -15.77 -13.97 0.66
N LEU A 100 -14.80 -13.27 1.27
CA LEU A 100 -15.07 -12.34 2.36
C LEU A 100 -15.45 -10.97 1.80
N GLU A 101 -16.59 -10.48 2.22
CA GLU A 101 -17.03 -9.12 1.94
C GLU A 101 -16.04 -8.10 2.50
N ALA A 102 -15.56 -7.20 1.66
CA ALA A 102 -14.57 -6.18 2.06
C ALA A 102 -15.08 -5.22 3.14
N HIS A 103 -16.38 -5.16 3.36
CA HIS A 103 -17.01 -4.37 4.42
C HIS A 103 -17.12 -5.10 5.77
N LEU A 104 -16.71 -6.36 5.86
CA LEU A 104 -16.67 -7.10 7.11
C LEU A 104 -15.29 -6.96 7.79
N PRO A 105 -15.25 -6.85 9.12
CA PRO A 105 -13.99 -6.77 9.84
C PRO A 105 -13.25 -8.11 9.82
N TYR A 106 -11.96 -8.08 9.53
CA TYR A 106 -11.09 -9.24 9.67
C TYR A 106 -10.48 -9.27 11.07
N ASN A 107 -10.93 -10.19 11.89
CA ASN A 107 -10.42 -10.37 13.24
C ASN A 107 -10.38 -11.87 13.59
N PRO A 108 -9.36 -12.58 13.10
CA PRO A 108 -9.29 -14.03 13.25
C PRO A 108 -9.16 -14.45 14.71
N SER A 109 -9.79 -15.56 15.09
CA SER A 109 -9.72 -16.10 16.45
C SER A 109 -8.30 -16.57 16.82
N ASP A 110 -7.53 -17.03 15.83
CA ASP A 110 -6.10 -17.32 16.00
C ASP A 110 -5.29 -16.11 15.55
N ALA A 111 -4.84 -15.31 16.50
CA ALA A 111 -4.07 -14.11 16.21
C ALA A 111 -2.71 -14.39 15.54
N ARG A 112 -2.22 -15.63 15.55
CA ARG A 112 -0.97 -16.03 14.90
C ARG A 112 -1.07 -16.01 13.37
N ILE A 113 -2.29 -16.08 12.81
CA ILE A 113 -2.48 -15.98 11.37
C ILE A 113 -2.09 -14.61 10.83
N VAL A 114 -2.16 -13.58 11.66
CA VAL A 114 -1.89 -12.21 11.25
C VAL A 114 -0.40 -12.02 10.98
N CYS A 115 -0.07 -11.57 9.78
CA CYS A 115 1.28 -11.17 9.43
C CYS A 115 1.73 -9.99 10.29
N GLN A 116 2.88 -10.11 10.96
CA GLN A 116 3.31 -9.09 11.93
C GLN A 116 4.83 -8.96 12.07
N GLY A 117 5.27 -7.79 12.53
CA GLY A 117 6.68 -7.55 12.85
C GLY A 117 7.61 -7.45 11.65
N LEU A 118 7.07 -7.24 10.44
CA LEU A 118 7.88 -7.08 9.23
C LEU A 118 8.55 -5.70 9.20
N ARG A 119 9.70 -5.66 8.54
CA ARG A 119 10.44 -4.44 8.21
C ARG A 119 10.61 -4.38 6.69
N ILE A 120 10.07 -3.35 6.07
CA ILE A 120 10.23 -3.03 4.65
C ILE A 120 10.99 -1.71 4.60
N THR A 121 12.32 -1.81 4.48
CA THR A 121 13.20 -0.67 4.75
C THR A 121 14.22 -0.42 3.64
N ASP A 122 14.43 0.88 3.34
CA ASP A 122 15.51 1.36 2.49
C ASP A 122 15.55 0.70 1.09
N ASN A 123 14.38 0.33 0.55
CA ASN A 123 14.27 -0.27 -0.77
C ASN A 123 14.10 0.80 -1.85
N THR A 124 14.62 0.52 -3.04
CA THR A 124 14.29 1.27 -4.26
C THR A 124 13.28 0.46 -5.08
N ILE A 125 12.08 0.99 -5.23
CA ILE A 125 10.98 0.41 -5.99
C ILE A 125 10.64 1.34 -7.14
N SER A 126 10.80 0.88 -8.37
CA SER A 126 10.47 1.69 -9.54
C SER A 126 9.91 0.84 -10.66
N ASP A 127 9.07 1.45 -11.51
CA ASP A 127 8.53 0.78 -12.68
C ASP A 127 7.84 -0.55 -12.28
N ALA A 128 6.94 -0.46 -11.32
CA ALA A 128 6.12 -1.58 -10.84
C ALA A 128 4.65 -1.39 -11.24
N THR A 129 3.84 -2.45 -11.09
CA THR A 129 2.41 -2.45 -11.45
C THR A 129 2.15 -2.27 -12.95
N ASN A 130 3.07 -2.73 -13.79
CA ASN A 130 3.04 -2.46 -15.23
C ASN A 130 1.94 -3.21 -15.98
N GLU A 131 1.51 -4.36 -15.45
CA GLU A 131 0.49 -5.21 -16.07
C GLU A 131 -0.85 -5.12 -15.33
N ASP A 132 -0.80 -5.12 -14.00
CA ASP A 132 -1.96 -5.01 -13.12
C ASP A 132 -2.05 -3.59 -12.54
N TRP A 133 -2.69 -2.69 -13.26
CA TRP A 133 -2.71 -1.25 -12.93
C TRP A 133 -3.38 -0.92 -11.61
N GLY A 134 -4.26 -1.76 -11.10
CA GLY A 134 -4.86 -1.62 -9.79
C GLY A 134 -3.97 -2.05 -8.62
N CYS A 135 -2.80 -2.58 -8.89
CA CYS A 135 -1.79 -2.90 -7.89
C CYS A 135 -1.05 -1.65 -7.40
N VAL A 136 -0.34 -1.80 -6.29
CA VAL A 136 0.34 -0.69 -5.60
C VAL A 136 1.84 -0.96 -5.45
N GLY A 137 2.61 0.07 -5.11
CA GLY A 137 4.04 -0.11 -4.85
C GLY A 137 4.29 -1.05 -3.67
N ILE A 138 3.78 -0.71 -2.50
CA ILE A 138 3.75 -1.57 -1.30
C ILE A 138 2.32 -1.69 -0.83
N GLY A 139 1.82 -2.93 -0.72
CA GLY A 139 0.50 -3.24 -0.18
C GLY A 139 0.62 -4.01 1.14
N ALA A 140 0.14 -3.42 2.23
CA ALA A 140 0.08 -4.07 3.52
C ALA A 140 -1.37 -4.10 4.01
N GLY A 141 -2.02 -5.26 3.93
CA GLY A 141 -3.42 -5.45 4.29
C GLY A 141 -3.63 -5.51 5.80
N TYR A 142 -4.25 -6.58 6.29
CA TYR A 142 -4.42 -6.78 7.73
C TYR A 142 -3.09 -7.21 8.37
N VAL A 143 -2.29 -6.23 8.76
CA VAL A 143 -0.97 -6.41 9.37
C VAL A 143 -0.87 -5.67 10.70
N ARG A 144 0.08 -6.07 11.55
CA ARG A 144 0.40 -5.34 12.79
C ARG A 144 1.89 -5.25 13.05
N ASN A 145 2.30 -4.20 13.75
CA ASN A 145 3.70 -3.97 14.13
C ASN A 145 4.64 -3.99 12.92
N VAL A 146 4.20 -3.48 11.77
CA VAL A 146 4.99 -3.42 10.54
C VAL A 146 5.66 -2.06 10.44
N LEU A 147 6.93 -2.05 10.05
CA LEU A 147 7.68 -0.85 9.72
C LEU A 147 7.86 -0.77 8.20
N ILE A 148 7.40 0.32 7.59
CA ILE A 148 7.66 0.69 6.19
C ILE A 148 8.41 2.01 6.22
N SER A 149 9.72 1.99 5.99
CA SER A 149 10.54 3.19 6.23
C SER A 149 11.71 3.32 5.27
N GLY A 150 12.02 4.54 4.86
CA GLY A 150 13.20 4.85 4.03
C GLY A 150 13.09 4.36 2.59
N ASN A 151 11.93 3.91 2.13
CA ASN A 151 11.78 3.42 0.77
C ASN A 151 11.65 4.58 -0.23
N ASP A 152 12.27 4.42 -1.40
CA ASP A 152 12.09 5.28 -2.57
C ASP A 152 11.18 4.55 -3.57
N ILE A 153 9.96 5.07 -3.78
CA ILE A 153 8.91 4.43 -4.57
C ILE A 153 8.49 5.35 -5.71
N SER A 154 8.68 4.90 -6.94
CA SER A 154 8.32 5.66 -8.13
C SER A 154 7.76 4.83 -9.26
N ASP A 155 7.18 5.51 -10.24
CA ASP A 155 6.71 4.92 -11.49
C ASP A 155 5.74 3.76 -11.30
N VAL A 156 4.74 3.97 -10.43
CA VAL A 156 3.67 3.00 -10.18
C VAL A 156 2.35 3.47 -10.80
N SER A 157 1.54 2.52 -11.24
CA SER A 157 0.27 2.80 -11.96
C SER A 157 -0.80 3.38 -11.07
N TYR A 158 -0.79 3.06 -9.80
CA TYR A 158 -1.77 3.46 -8.80
C TYR A 158 -1.09 4.09 -7.58
N THR A 159 -1.40 3.63 -6.39
CA THR A 159 -0.93 4.15 -5.10
C THR A 159 0.51 3.69 -4.79
N GLY A 160 1.30 4.56 -4.17
CA GLY A 160 2.65 4.22 -3.72
C GLY A 160 2.64 3.21 -2.58
N ILE A 161 2.04 3.57 -1.45
CA ILE A 161 1.87 2.70 -0.27
C ILE A 161 0.39 2.64 0.10
N SER A 162 -0.17 1.43 0.16
CA SER A 162 -1.49 1.16 0.73
C SER A 162 -1.32 0.39 2.04
N ILE A 163 -1.80 0.98 3.15
CA ILE A 163 -1.75 0.36 4.47
C ILE A 163 -3.16 0.19 5.04
N GLY A 164 -3.50 -1.06 5.35
CA GLY A 164 -4.82 -1.45 5.79
C GLY A 164 -5.68 -2.00 4.67
N TRP A 165 -6.74 -2.67 5.06
CA TRP A 165 -7.73 -3.23 4.16
C TRP A 165 -9.12 -3.23 4.79
N GLY A 166 -10.14 -3.22 3.93
CA GLY A 166 -11.55 -3.31 4.31
C GLY A 166 -12.17 -1.94 4.66
N TRP A 167 -13.30 -1.66 4.01
CA TRP A 167 -14.10 -0.43 4.20
C TRP A 167 -14.97 -0.54 5.46
N ASN A 168 -14.33 -0.80 6.62
CA ASN A 168 -15.00 -1.07 7.86
C ASN A 168 -14.29 -0.40 9.05
N ARG A 169 -15.03 0.33 9.87
CA ARG A 169 -14.52 1.05 11.06
C ARG A 169 -14.49 0.23 12.34
N GLN A 170 -14.96 -1.01 12.30
CA GLN A 170 -14.95 -1.88 13.48
C GLN A 170 -13.52 -2.34 13.82
N PRO A 171 -13.25 -2.71 15.06
CA PRO A 171 -11.98 -3.29 15.45
C PRO A 171 -11.62 -4.49 14.58
N CYS A 172 -10.38 -4.53 14.12
CA CYS A 172 -9.85 -5.61 13.31
C CYS A 172 -8.42 -5.96 13.73
N ALA A 173 -7.77 -6.85 12.98
CA ALA A 173 -6.42 -7.34 13.31
C ALA A 173 -5.30 -6.30 13.18
N MET A 174 -5.55 -5.17 12.56
CA MET A 174 -4.53 -4.14 12.29
C MET A 174 -4.20 -3.31 13.52
N ALA A 175 -2.91 -3.07 13.78
CA ALA A 175 -2.47 -2.17 14.85
C ALA A 175 -0.97 -1.84 14.75
N ASN A 176 -0.59 -0.67 15.30
CA ASN A 176 0.79 -0.30 15.62
C ASN A 176 1.75 -0.36 14.43
N ASN A 177 1.32 0.01 13.24
CA ASN A 177 2.17 0.09 12.07
C ASN A 177 2.85 1.47 12.03
N LEU A 178 4.07 1.52 11.50
CA LEU A 178 4.80 2.76 11.30
C LEU A 178 5.21 2.90 9.84
N ILE A 179 4.73 3.97 9.21
CA ILE A 179 5.06 4.33 7.83
C ILE A 179 5.81 5.66 7.87
N SER A 180 7.13 5.63 7.68
CA SER A 180 7.94 6.82 7.92
C SER A 180 9.12 6.97 6.97
N HIS A 181 9.53 8.22 6.73
CA HIS A 181 10.73 8.54 5.96
C HIS A 181 10.76 7.97 4.53
N ASN A 182 9.60 7.62 3.96
CA ASN A 182 9.53 7.16 2.59
C ASN A 182 9.47 8.35 1.63
N LEU A 183 10.11 8.21 0.47
CA LEU A 183 9.95 9.09 -0.67
C LEU A 183 9.02 8.42 -1.68
N ILE A 184 7.89 9.06 -1.98
CA ILE A 184 6.92 8.55 -2.95
C ILE A 184 6.71 9.62 -4.01
N HIS A 185 7.01 9.26 -5.26
CA HIS A 185 6.90 10.20 -6.37
C HIS A 185 6.57 9.50 -7.69
N HIS A 186 6.07 10.24 -8.68
CA HIS A 186 5.71 9.68 -9.98
C HIS A 186 4.78 8.47 -9.86
N TYR A 187 3.72 8.59 -9.04
CA TYR A 187 2.65 7.59 -8.90
C TYR A 187 1.41 7.99 -9.70
N ALA A 188 0.36 7.17 -9.69
CA ALA A 188 -0.86 7.38 -10.48
C ALA A 188 -0.64 7.44 -12.00
N ARG A 189 0.24 6.58 -12.53
CA ARG A 189 0.54 6.58 -13.98
C ARG A 189 -0.69 6.26 -14.82
N HIS A 190 -1.60 5.41 -14.33
CA HIS A 190 -2.74 4.90 -15.10
C HIS A 190 -4.08 4.99 -14.38
N MET A 191 -4.09 5.36 -13.12
CA MET A 191 -5.28 5.28 -12.26
C MET A 191 -5.66 6.64 -11.67
N TYR A 192 -6.90 6.75 -11.25
CA TYR A 192 -7.43 7.82 -10.41
C TYR A 192 -7.90 7.24 -9.07
N ASP A 193 -8.51 8.03 -8.21
CA ASP A 193 -8.90 7.65 -6.85
C ASP A 193 -7.69 7.09 -6.07
N VAL A 194 -6.65 7.90 -6.01
CA VAL A 194 -5.29 7.48 -5.72
C VAL A 194 -4.60 8.42 -4.76
N ALA A 195 -3.66 7.90 -3.99
CA ALA A 195 -2.75 8.71 -3.19
C ALA A 195 -1.31 8.17 -3.17
N GLY A 196 -0.35 8.99 -2.77
CA GLY A 196 0.97 8.48 -2.44
C GLY A 196 0.90 7.50 -1.28
N ILE A 197 0.16 7.86 -0.20
CA ILE A 197 -0.14 6.94 0.92
C ILE A 197 -1.66 6.91 1.11
N TYR A 198 -2.20 5.70 1.07
CA TYR A 198 -3.63 5.40 1.19
C TYR A 198 -3.89 4.48 2.38
N THR A 199 -4.98 4.71 3.11
CA THR A 199 -5.35 3.89 4.27
C THR A 199 -6.78 3.42 4.26
N LEU A 200 -7.02 2.24 4.83
CA LEU A 200 -8.34 1.65 5.07
C LEU A 200 -8.42 1.02 6.45
N GLY A 201 -9.62 0.95 6.98
CA GLY A 201 -9.96 0.19 8.18
C GLY A 201 -9.41 0.74 9.48
N SER A 202 -9.78 0.10 10.58
CA SER A 202 -9.39 0.51 11.93
C SER A 202 -7.96 0.07 12.26
N GLN A 203 -7.08 1.03 12.58
CA GLN A 203 -5.65 0.79 12.78
C GLN A 203 -5.12 1.49 14.04
N PRO A 204 -5.55 1.08 15.24
CA PRO A 204 -5.12 1.73 16.47
C PRO A 204 -3.59 1.70 16.63
N GLY A 205 -3.01 2.87 16.93
CA GLY A 205 -1.58 3.03 17.12
C GLY A 205 -0.75 3.11 15.84
N THR A 206 -1.38 3.06 14.66
CA THR A 206 -0.67 3.28 13.40
C THR A 206 -0.28 4.74 13.22
N VAL A 207 0.96 4.97 12.79
CA VAL A 207 1.52 6.31 12.57
C VAL A 207 2.07 6.42 11.15
N ILE A 208 1.73 7.52 10.48
CA ILE A 208 2.26 7.90 9.16
C ILE A 208 2.98 9.23 9.34
N GLU A 209 4.32 9.23 9.31
CA GLU A 209 5.09 10.42 9.65
C GLU A 209 6.35 10.60 8.83
N ASP A 210 6.77 11.85 8.68
CA ASP A 210 8.04 12.22 8.07
C ASP A 210 8.25 11.63 6.66
N ASN A 211 7.18 11.33 5.92
CA ASN A 211 7.25 10.91 4.53
C ASN A 211 7.29 12.12 3.61
N GLU A 212 7.91 11.97 2.45
CA GLU A 212 7.84 12.93 1.35
C GLU A 212 7.01 12.34 0.21
N VAL A 213 5.94 13.05 -0.20
CA VAL A 213 5.07 12.64 -1.30
C VAL A 213 4.94 13.80 -2.29
N ARG A 214 5.32 13.57 -3.56
CA ARG A 214 5.35 14.60 -4.59
C ARG A 214 5.22 14.04 -6.00
N ASP A 215 5.24 14.89 -7.00
CA ASP A 215 5.39 14.56 -8.42
C ASP A 215 4.46 13.43 -8.92
N ILE A 216 3.17 13.70 -8.92
CA ILE A 216 2.15 12.77 -9.43
C ILE A 216 2.05 12.84 -10.95
N TYR A 217 1.77 11.70 -11.60
CA TYR A 217 1.26 11.68 -12.98
C TYR A 217 -0.20 12.16 -13.03
N HIS A 218 -0.59 12.71 -14.16
CA HIS A 218 -1.96 13.17 -14.40
C HIS A 218 -2.50 12.57 -15.70
N PRO A 219 -2.88 11.29 -15.73
CA PRO A 219 -3.37 10.67 -16.94
C PRO A 219 -4.76 11.22 -17.30
N GLY A 220 -4.85 12.00 -18.39
CA GLY A 220 -6.09 12.65 -18.80
C GLY A 220 -7.17 11.71 -19.36
N TYR A 221 -6.89 10.41 -19.50
CA TYR A 221 -7.83 9.41 -19.99
C TYR A 221 -8.61 8.68 -18.88
N VAL A 222 -8.24 8.87 -17.62
CA VAL A 222 -8.96 8.25 -16.50
C VAL A 222 -10.31 8.92 -16.27
N HIS A 223 -11.21 8.24 -15.57
CA HIS A 223 -12.59 8.71 -15.38
C HIS A 223 -12.66 10.07 -14.65
N ASP A 224 -11.86 10.26 -13.61
CA ASP A 224 -11.73 11.51 -12.87
C ASP A 224 -10.26 11.90 -12.67
N PRO A 225 -9.69 12.68 -13.63
CA PRO A 225 -8.27 13.05 -13.57
C PRO A 225 -7.89 13.92 -12.37
N GLU A 226 -8.87 14.56 -11.72
CA GLU A 226 -8.62 15.40 -10.56
C GLU A 226 -8.75 14.69 -9.22
N HIS A 227 -9.23 13.45 -9.22
CA HIS A 227 -9.40 12.64 -8.00
C HIS A 227 -8.13 11.88 -7.63
N TRP A 228 -7.14 12.65 -7.18
CA TRP A 228 -5.85 12.19 -6.71
C TRP A 228 -5.38 13.02 -5.51
N PHE A 229 -4.60 12.42 -4.63
CA PHE A 229 -4.19 13.03 -3.37
C PHE A 229 -2.75 12.64 -3.01
N TYR A 230 -2.12 13.43 -2.15
CA TYR A 230 -0.84 13.03 -1.55
C TYR A 230 -1.06 12.03 -0.41
N LEU A 231 -2.03 12.31 0.45
CA LEU A 231 -2.41 11.46 1.59
C LEU A 231 -3.93 11.25 1.56
N TYR A 232 -4.37 10.02 1.76
CA TYR A 232 -5.77 9.67 1.71
C TYR A 232 -6.14 8.69 2.83
N THR A 233 -6.96 9.13 3.78
CA THR A 233 -7.62 8.24 4.72
C THR A 233 -9.03 7.99 4.23
N ASP A 234 -9.26 6.77 3.75
CA ASP A 234 -10.55 6.38 3.20
C ASP A 234 -11.42 5.68 4.24
N GLU A 235 -12.59 5.21 3.83
CA GLU A 235 -13.61 4.62 4.70
C GLU A 235 -13.07 3.54 5.63
N GLY A 236 -13.57 3.52 6.83
CA GLY A 236 -13.09 2.63 7.88
C GLY A 236 -11.82 3.11 8.59
N SER A 237 -10.98 3.93 7.95
CA SER A 237 -9.75 4.45 8.56
C SER A 237 -10.05 5.10 9.91
N SER A 238 -9.45 4.59 10.97
CA SER A 238 -9.65 5.10 12.33
C SER A 238 -8.44 4.86 13.22
N HIS A 239 -8.28 5.74 14.21
CA HIS A 239 -7.20 5.70 15.20
C HIS A 239 -5.78 5.76 14.61
N ILE A 240 -5.61 6.48 13.49
CA ILE A 240 -4.34 6.69 12.80
C ILE A 240 -3.82 8.10 13.12
N THR A 241 -2.54 8.22 13.37
CA THR A 241 -1.85 9.52 13.45
C THR A 241 -1.09 9.80 12.16
N ILE A 242 -1.41 10.91 11.50
CA ILE A 242 -0.78 11.37 10.25
C ILE A 242 -0.10 12.69 10.55
N ARG A 243 1.24 12.72 10.58
CA ARG A 243 1.96 13.92 11.00
C ARG A 243 3.28 14.14 10.28
N HIS A 244 3.67 15.41 10.15
CA HIS A 244 4.95 15.86 9.62
C HIS A 244 5.28 15.32 8.22
N ASN A 245 4.27 14.88 7.46
CA ASN A 245 4.50 14.45 6.10
C ASN A 245 4.65 15.66 5.19
N ARG A 246 5.65 15.61 4.35
CA ARG A 246 5.98 16.68 3.42
C ARG A 246 5.30 16.45 2.08
N THR A 247 4.54 17.45 1.64
CA THR A 247 3.82 17.45 0.37
C THR A 247 3.85 18.86 -0.22
N PRO A 248 3.85 19.04 -1.55
CA PRO A 248 3.86 20.36 -2.18
C PRO A 248 2.67 21.23 -1.79
N THR A 249 1.51 20.63 -1.59
CA THR A 249 0.27 21.27 -1.13
C THR A 249 -0.48 20.34 -0.18
N GLU A 250 -1.55 20.84 0.45
CA GLU A 250 -2.43 20.06 1.32
C GLU A 250 -3.57 19.37 0.54
N LYS A 251 -3.30 18.85 -0.66
CA LYS A 251 -4.29 18.06 -1.39
C LYS A 251 -4.40 16.66 -0.77
N TYR A 252 -5.25 16.57 0.26
CA TYR A 252 -5.54 15.35 1.02
C TYR A 252 -7.01 15.00 0.92
N LEU A 253 -7.32 13.70 0.92
CA LEU A 253 -8.70 13.25 1.11
C LEU A 253 -8.86 12.63 2.50
N LYS A 254 -9.80 13.21 3.27
CA LYS A 254 -10.16 12.78 4.61
C LYS A 254 -11.57 12.20 4.56
N ASN A 255 -11.73 11.09 3.82
CA ASN A 255 -12.99 10.39 3.64
C ASN A 255 -13.26 9.36 4.76
N ALA A 256 -12.40 9.34 5.78
CA ALA A 256 -12.53 8.44 6.90
C ALA A 256 -13.84 8.66 7.67
N ASN A 257 -14.60 7.60 7.84
CA ASN A 257 -15.82 7.60 8.64
C ASN A 257 -15.63 6.95 10.03
N GLY A 258 -14.38 6.60 10.39
CA GLY A 258 -13.99 6.08 11.69
C GLY A 258 -13.44 7.15 12.63
N PRO A 259 -13.50 6.95 13.95
CA PRO A 259 -13.05 7.92 14.94
C PRO A 259 -11.53 7.93 15.13
N GLY A 260 -11.01 8.98 15.80
CA GLY A 260 -9.68 8.98 16.40
C GLY A 260 -8.52 9.20 15.43
N ASN A 261 -8.76 9.61 14.20
CA ASN A 261 -7.70 10.04 13.28
C ASN A 261 -7.17 11.42 13.68
N VAL A 262 -5.85 11.56 13.71
CA VAL A 262 -5.16 12.79 14.10
C VAL A 262 -4.27 13.26 12.96
N TRP A 263 -4.44 14.50 12.52
CA TRP A 263 -3.67 15.14 11.47
C TRP A 263 -2.90 16.31 12.04
N LEU A 264 -1.56 16.30 11.96
CA LEU A 264 -0.70 17.32 12.56
C LEU A 264 0.45 17.70 11.61
N ASN A 265 0.57 18.98 11.30
CA ASN A 265 1.75 19.55 10.64
C ASN A 265 2.16 18.79 9.36
N ASN A 266 1.20 18.48 8.48
CA ASN A 266 1.48 17.95 7.15
C ASN A 266 1.45 19.11 6.14
N GLY A 267 2.20 19.02 5.04
CA GLY A 267 2.19 20.02 3.98
C GLY A 267 3.58 20.43 3.50
N ASN A 268 3.69 21.64 3.01
CA ASN A 268 4.97 22.18 2.54
C ASN A 268 5.83 22.63 3.73
N ILE A 269 6.43 21.65 4.40
CA ILE A 269 7.32 21.85 5.54
C ILE A 269 8.79 21.78 5.11
N PRO A 270 9.70 22.59 5.69
CA PRO A 270 11.13 22.55 5.39
C PRO A 270 11.74 21.18 5.70
N LEU A 271 12.76 20.80 4.94
CA LEU A 271 13.59 19.66 5.32
C LEU A 271 14.26 19.94 6.67
N PRO A 272 14.32 18.96 7.58
CA PRO A 272 15.20 19.07 8.74
C PRO A 272 16.66 19.15 8.27
N ASP A 273 17.45 20.01 8.91
CA ASP A 273 18.85 20.36 8.54
C ASP A 273 19.81 19.17 8.33
N ARG A 274 19.42 17.96 8.63
CA ARG A 274 20.24 16.74 8.52
C ARG A 274 20.26 16.09 7.13
N MET A 275 19.37 16.46 6.22
CA MET A 275 19.36 15.88 4.86
C MET A 275 20.15 16.67 3.82
N VAL A 276 20.68 17.81 4.17
CA VAL A 276 21.45 18.67 3.23
C VAL A 276 22.92 18.25 3.12
N SER A 277 23.43 17.37 3.97
CA SER A 277 24.85 17.00 4.03
C SER A 277 25.26 15.76 3.21
N GLY A 278 24.39 15.24 2.35
CA GLY A 278 24.62 14.00 1.57
C GLY A 278 24.99 14.16 0.10
N GLU A 279 25.12 15.39 -0.42
CA GLU A 279 25.56 15.58 -1.80
C GLU A 279 26.96 16.20 -1.84
N SER A 280 27.99 15.37 -1.82
CA SER A 280 29.23 15.53 -2.61
C SER A 280 30.23 14.41 -2.33
N SER A 281 30.13 13.32 -3.04
CA SER A 281 31.33 12.57 -3.41
C SER A 281 31.25 12.23 -4.89
N GLN A 282 31.77 13.15 -5.67
CA GLN A 282 32.08 12.94 -7.07
C GLN A 282 33.09 11.78 -7.17
N HIS A 283 32.68 10.73 -7.84
CA HIS A 283 33.66 9.76 -8.34
C HIS A 283 34.35 10.34 -9.59
N LYS A 284 35.65 10.56 -9.43
CA LYS A 284 36.59 10.68 -10.54
C LYS A 284 36.90 9.29 -11.09
#